data_b9ad0eb04929d7084bf852f3af892884
#
_entry.id   b9ad0eb04929d7084bf852f3af892884
#
_cell.length_a   1.000
_cell.length_b   1.000
_cell.length_c   1.000
_cell.angle_alpha   90.00
_cell.angle_beta   90.00
_cell.angle_gamma   90.00
#
_symmetry.space_group_name_H-M   'P 1'
#
loop_
_entity.id
_entity.type
_entity.pdbx_description
1 polymer ?
#
loop_
_entity_poly.entity_id
_entity_poly.type
_entity_poly.pdbx_seq_one_letter_code
_entity_poly.pdbx_strand_id
1 'polypeptide(L)'
;MKKILVIITILSLSIPTVLGTSSFFNGKENHNYGVSLLDDFDPLVDISVTVEIKKIRSLEKIDIQIPSIEKIDNVGSPDFYVKVFINDEEFTSPIWYDTKYVYEPGWSATLNVPDDQEDVDIIIQLWDWNKEGDKLCDISPFDYELPDSYEVDLEYSILTGHWEGDDYVDDEPNDFDLSGYGRLNGCDDRSIYQRDMDCELWFNIYQNDYDNDGLSYWAETEVFNTDPTVDDRGRDDDNDGIPIEWEYKWGHYFGRHNEHFWFYNPFEWDDHGNIDLDNDGLDNIAEYLMSDWGADPFRKDVFVELDMMESNPDGTVICFPVESEELLYTAFNRQNVVLHLDSGCMGGTDIIPFDEETTHQELQDIYTSYFLHDDENNSRKGVFHYGVMVYSAEDASGYVFRRDGFQISLKGMQDKKQQFPWLQSDVIFASAYMHELGHTFDFNPIPGHNTDCYYPWQIGWWSVGSYKSCMNYRYMYYTVDYSDGSHGKNDFNDWERMDMTSFQGSGW
;
A
#
# COMPACT_ATOMS: atom_id res chain seq x y z
N MET A 1 39.66 4.42 39.51
CA MET A 1 38.37 3.71 39.54
C MET A 1 37.31 4.66 40.09
N LYS A 2 36.58 5.36 39.22
CA LYS A 2 35.38 6.14 39.58
C LYS A 2 34.23 5.51 38.81
N LYS A 3 33.30 4.91 39.53
CA LYS A 3 32.04 4.40 38.98
C LYS A 3 31.12 5.60 38.73
N ILE A 4 30.74 5.81 37.47
CA ILE A 4 29.69 6.75 37.11
C ILE A 4 28.37 5.98 37.16
N LEU A 5 27.50 6.40 38.06
CA LEU A 5 26.14 5.90 38.21
C LEU A 5 25.28 6.70 37.21
N VAL A 6 24.79 6.06 36.18
CA VAL A 6 23.80 6.66 35.26
C VAL A 6 22.43 6.42 35.88
N ILE A 7 21.78 7.50 36.29
CA ILE A 7 20.38 7.47 36.71
C ILE A 7 19.51 7.71 35.47
N ILE A 8 18.81 6.68 35.03
CA ILE A 8 17.76 6.80 33.98
C ILE A 8 16.52 7.35 34.68
N THR A 9 16.18 8.58 34.38
CA THR A 9 14.95 9.19 34.84
C THR A 9 13.87 8.91 33.77
N ILE A 10 12.97 7.99 34.04
CA ILE A 10 11.78 7.75 33.22
C ILE A 10 10.84 8.94 33.43
N LEU A 11 10.74 9.79 32.44
CA LEU A 11 9.69 10.82 32.36
C LEU A 11 8.43 10.15 31.79
N SER A 12 7.46 9.91 32.66
CA SER A 12 6.09 9.59 32.23
C SER A 12 5.44 10.87 31.67
N LEU A 13 5.38 10.99 30.35
CA LEU A 13 4.56 12.00 29.69
C LEU A 13 3.10 11.53 29.69
N SER A 14 2.28 12.23 30.49
CA SER A 14 0.83 12.13 30.43
C SER A 14 0.35 12.81 29.16
N ILE A 15 -0.21 12.04 28.24
CA ILE A 15 -0.90 12.53 27.05
C ILE A 15 -2.16 13.27 27.49
N PRO A 16 -2.38 14.53 27.10
CA PRO A 16 -3.67 15.19 27.31
C PRO A 16 -4.68 14.66 26.29
N THR A 17 -5.70 13.98 26.78
CA THR A 17 -6.90 13.67 26.01
C THR A 17 -7.55 14.97 25.55
N VAL A 18 -7.43 15.27 24.26
CA VAL A 18 -8.23 16.33 23.63
C VAL A 18 -9.61 15.75 23.34
N LEU A 19 -10.56 16.07 24.21
CA LEU A 19 -11.99 15.88 23.95
C LEU A 19 -12.46 16.90 22.90
N GLY A 20 -12.41 16.51 21.63
CA GLY A 20 -13.11 17.20 20.57
C GLY A 20 -14.59 16.87 20.65
N THR A 21 -15.41 17.80 21.17
CA THR A 21 -16.85 17.73 21.10
C THR A 21 -17.31 18.11 19.69
N SER A 22 -17.62 17.13 18.84
CA SER A 22 -18.54 17.31 17.74
C SER A 22 -19.88 16.71 18.13
N SER A 23 -20.82 17.58 18.47
CA SER A 23 -22.22 17.24 18.65
C SER A 23 -22.90 17.07 17.28
N PHE A 24 -23.84 16.16 17.26
CA PHE A 24 -24.84 15.79 16.27
C PHE A 24 -24.53 14.52 15.47
N PHE A 25 -24.92 13.39 16.09
CA PHE A 25 -25.89 12.48 15.51
C PHE A 25 -26.42 11.56 16.62
N ASN A 26 -27.68 11.81 17.00
CA ASN A 26 -28.46 10.89 17.83
C ASN A 26 -28.95 9.76 16.91
N GLY A 27 -28.31 8.62 17.01
CA GLY A 27 -28.74 7.34 16.50
C GLY A 27 -27.98 6.31 17.28
N LYS A 28 -28.58 5.77 18.35
CA LYS A 28 -28.08 4.56 18.98
C LYS A 28 -28.42 3.41 18.05
N GLU A 29 -27.52 3.10 17.16
CA GLU A 29 -27.42 1.76 16.57
C GLU A 29 -26.14 1.14 17.11
N ASN A 30 -26.27 -0.03 17.73
CA ASN A 30 -25.15 -0.88 18.08
C ASN A 30 -24.54 -1.34 16.76
N HIS A 31 -23.48 -0.71 16.34
CA HIS A 31 -22.67 -1.21 15.23
C HIS A 31 -21.90 -2.43 15.76
N ASN A 32 -22.45 -3.61 15.51
CA ASN A 32 -21.64 -4.82 15.49
C ASN A 32 -20.77 -4.72 14.23
N TYR A 33 -19.51 -4.36 14.40
CA TYR A 33 -18.52 -4.23 13.32
C TYR A 33 -18.00 -5.59 12.80
N GLY A 34 -18.59 -6.70 13.17
CA GLY A 34 -18.22 -8.03 12.70
C GLY A 34 -19.35 -9.04 12.93
N VAL A 35 -19.30 -10.12 12.20
CA VAL A 35 -20.20 -11.26 12.36
C VAL A 35 -19.36 -12.50 12.70
N SER A 36 -19.71 -13.21 13.75
CA SER A 36 -18.97 -14.40 14.17
C SER A 36 -19.90 -15.55 14.49
N LEU A 37 -19.50 -16.75 14.11
CA LEU A 37 -20.10 -18.00 14.51
C LEU A 37 -19.10 -18.76 15.39
N LEU A 38 -19.15 -18.45 16.69
CA LEU A 38 -18.23 -18.94 17.72
C LEU A 38 -19.02 -19.71 18.82
N ASP A 39 -19.95 -20.58 18.41
CA ASP A 39 -20.71 -21.41 19.35
C ASP A 39 -19.74 -22.36 20.07
N ASP A 40 -19.76 -22.31 21.41
CA ASP A 40 -18.88 -23.08 22.31
C ASP A 40 -17.36 -22.88 22.12
N PHE A 41 -16.92 -21.77 21.47
CA PHE A 41 -15.52 -21.44 21.21
C PHE A 41 -14.75 -21.11 22.51
N ASP A 42 -13.62 -21.78 22.70
CA ASP A 42 -12.64 -21.48 23.74
C ASP A 42 -11.29 -21.10 23.07
N PRO A 43 -10.85 -19.83 23.12
CA PRO A 43 -9.66 -19.36 22.41
C PRO A 43 -8.34 -20.01 22.85
N LEU A 44 -8.36 -20.81 23.93
CA LEU A 44 -7.20 -21.56 24.44
C LEU A 44 -7.24 -23.04 24.07
N VAL A 45 -8.21 -23.48 23.26
CA VAL A 45 -8.39 -24.87 22.85
C VAL A 45 -8.79 -24.96 21.38
N ASP A 46 -9.65 -24.03 20.92
CA ASP A 46 -10.26 -24.08 19.60
C ASP A 46 -9.57 -23.09 18.64
N ILE A 47 -9.67 -23.36 17.34
CA ILE A 47 -9.15 -22.53 16.27
C ILE A 47 -10.27 -21.74 15.63
N SER A 48 -10.11 -20.44 15.49
CA SER A 48 -10.99 -19.61 14.66
C SER A 48 -10.22 -18.95 13.53
N VAL A 49 -10.90 -18.82 12.37
CA VAL A 49 -10.38 -18.08 11.22
C VAL A 49 -11.19 -16.81 11.03
N THR A 50 -10.52 -15.70 10.88
CA THR A 50 -11.10 -14.38 10.68
C THR A 50 -10.65 -13.81 9.34
N VAL A 51 -11.61 -13.37 8.53
CA VAL A 51 -11.39 -12.55 7.34
C VAL A 51 -11.79 -11.11 7.67
N GLU A 52 -10.83 -10.20 7.65
CA GLU A 52 -11.04 -8.78 7.94
C GLU A 52 -10.94 -7.94 6.66
N ILE A 53 -11.94 -7.11 6.39
CA ILE A 53 -11.91 -6.19 5.26
C ILE A 53 -11.26 -4.86 5.70
N LYS A 54 -10.18 -4.49 5.02
CA LYS A 54 -9.37 -3.31 5.36
C LYS A 54 -9.75 -2.06 4.55
N LYS A 55 -10.05 -2.24 3.26
CA LYS A 55 -10.30 -1.12 2.36
C LYS A 55 -11.05 -1.60 1.11
N ILE A 56 -11.90 -0.75 0.55
CA ILE A 56 -12.56 -1.00 -0.73
C ILE A 56 -12.44 0.27 -1.58
N ARG A 57 -12.18 0.10 -2.88
CA ARG A 57 -12.12 1.20 -3.82
C ARG A 57 -12.76 0.83 -5.16
N SER A 58 -13.63 1.71 -5.67
CA SER A 58 -14.08 1.66 -7.05
C SER A 58 -12.97 2.20 -7.95
N LEU A 59 -12.53 1.40 -8.91
CA LEU A 59 -11.62 1.83 -9.95
C LEU A 59 -12.45 2.51 -11.05
N GLU A 60 -12.67 3.81 -11.00
CA GLU A 60 -13.31 4.56 -12.07
C GLU A 60 -12.30 5.00 -13.11
N LYS A 61 -12.79 5.08 -14.33
CA LYS A 61 -12.01 5.52 -15.48
C LYS A 61 -11.38 6.89 -15.27
N ILE A 62 -10.09 6.94 -15.44
CA ILE A 62 -9.28 8.16 -15.38
C ILE A 62 -9.11 8.76 -16.79
N ASP A 63 -9.16 7.94 -17.84
CA ASP A 63 -8.99 8.41 -19.23
C ASP A 63 -10.23 9.12 -19.76
N ILE A 64 -10.01 10.35 -20.19
CA ILE A 64 -11.05 11.27 -20.67
C ILE A 64 -11.52 10.97 -22.09
N GLN A 65 -10.76 10.17 -22.85
CA GLN A 65 -10.97 10.07 -24.29
C GLN A 65 -12.00 9.03 -24.72
N ILE A 66 -12.40 8.12 -23.85
CA ILE A 66 -13.40 7.09 -24.18
C ILE A 66 -14.44 7.04 -23.06
N PRO A 67 -15.71 7.34 -23.33
CA PRO A 67 -16.76 7.15 -22.32
C PRO A 67 -16.78 5.70 -21.87
N SER A 68 -16.73 5.43 -20.57
CA SER A 68 -16.97 4.09 -20.06
C SER A 68 -18.38 3.66 -20.47
N ILE A 69 -18.50 2.46 -21.02
CA ILE A 69 -19.78 1.93 -21.48
C ILE A 69 -20.55 1.36 -20.29
N GLU A 70 -19.83 0.89 -19.29
CA GLU A 70 -20.39 0.33 -18.06
C GLU A 70 -19.85 1.09 -16.85
N LYS A 71 -20.71 1.34 -15.90
CA LYS A 71 -20.41 1.93 -14.59
C LYS A 71 -20.97 1.03 -13.52
N ILE A 72 -20.30 0.97 -12.37
CA ILE A 72 -20.81 0.29 -11.20
C ILE A 72 -22.17 0.87 -10.85
N ASP A 73 -22.28 2.18 -10.71
CA ASP A 73 -23.56 2.89 -10.63
C ASP A 73 -23.72 3.91 -11.78
N ASN A 74 -24.91 3.95 -12.37
CA ASN A 74 -25.24 4.90 -13.45
C ASN A 74 -25.57 6.31 -12.92
N VAL A 75 -25.88 6.46 -11.63
CA VAL A 75 -26.30 7.72 -11.00
C VAL A 75 -25.83 7.75 -9.55
N GLY A 76 -24.66 8.33 -9.30
CA GLY A 76 -24.11 8.43 -7.95
C GLY A 76 -22.79 7.67 -7.79
N SER A 77 -22.45 7.38 -6.57
CA SER A 77 -21.38 6.47 -6.19
C SER A 77 -21.96 5.12 -5.78
N PRO A 78 -21.18 4.03 -5.81
CA PRO A 78 -21.65 2.70 -5.42
C PRO A 78 -22.17 2.65 -3.96
N ASP A 79 -23.04 1.66 -3.72
CA ASP A 79 -23.52 1.25 -2.41
C ASP A 79 -22.90 -0.11 -2.07
N PHE A 80 -21.64 -0.13 -1.63
CA PHE A 80 -20.88 -1.35 -1.46
C PHE A 80 -21.32 -2.21 -0.28
N TYR A 81 -21.28 -3.53 -0.44
CA TYR A 81 -21.25 -4.50 0.63
C TYR A 81 -20.44 -5.74 0.24
N VAL A 82 -19.91 -6.45 1.21
CA VAL A 82 -19.07 -7.64 1.02
C VAL A 82 -19.82 -8.88 1.51
N LYS A 83 -19.69 -9.98 0.79
CA LYS A 83 -19.97 -11.31 1.28
C LYS A 83 -18.68 -12.09 1.41
N VAL A 84 -18.49 -12.71 2.55
CA VAL A 84 -17.39 -13.63 2.80
C VAL A 84 -17.99 -14.99 3.13
N PHE A 85 -17.47 -16.02 2.49
CA PHE A 85 -17.77 -17.40 2.84
C PHE A 85 -16.52 -17.99 3.48
N ILE A 86 -16.65 -18.58 4.65
CA ILE A 86 -15.60 -19.34 5.33
C ILE A 86 -16.11 -20.77 5.40
N ASN A 87 -15.46 -21.70 4.72
CA ASN A 87 -16.04 -22.97 4.36
C ASN A 87 -17.42 -22.75 3.65
N ASP A 88 -18.49 -23.34 4.11
CA ASP A 88 -19.84 -23.19 3.54
C ASP A 88 -20.69 -22.09 4.23
N GLU A 89 -20.14 -21.36 5.22
CA GLU A 89 -20.88 -20.38 6.03
C GLU A 89 -20.77 -18.96 5.44
N GLU A 90 -21.93 -18.36 5.09
CA GLU A 90 -22.03 -17.02 4.49
C GLU A 90 -22.10 -15.93 5.57
N PHE A 91 -21.23 -14.92 5.43
CA PHE A 91 -21.23 -13.69 6.21
C PHE A 91 -21.44 -12.49 5.29
N THR A 92 -22.29 -11.55 5.69
CA THR A 92 -22.59 -10.36 4.89
C THR A 92 -22.35 -9.09 5.71
N SER A 93 -21.61 -8.14 5.14
CA SER A 93 -21.33 -6.84 5.76
C SER A 93 -22.55 -5.90 5.76
N PRO A 94 -22.53 -4.82 6.54
CA PRO A 94 -23.40 -3.67 6.29
C PRO A 94 -23.17 -3.08 4.89
N ILE A 95 -24.15 -2.28 4.43
CA ILE A 95 -24.01 -1.54 3.17
C ILE A 95 -23.35 -0.19 3.47
N TRP A 96 -22.28 0.13 2.74
CA TRP A 96 -21.63 1.45 2.74
C TRP A 96 -22.17 2.27 1.57
N TYR A 97 -23.07 3.22 1.89
CA TYR A 97 -23.84 3.94 0.89
C TYR A 97 -23.09 5.10 0.24
N ASP A 98 -23.33 5.32 -1.07
CA ASP A 98 -22.92 6.48 -1.87
C ASP A 98 -21.42 6.81 -1.74
N THR A 99 -20.56 5.80 -1.83
CA THR A 99 -19.12 5.95 -1.67
C THR A 99 -18.31 5.16 -2.68
N LYS A 100 -17.26 5.79 -3.21
CA LYS A 100 -16.25 5.11 -4.05
C LYS A 100 -15.15 4.48 -3.23
N TYR A 101 -15.00 4.93 -1.99
CA TYR A 101 -13.94 4.51 -1.09
C TYR A 101 -14.51 4.15 0.27
N VAL A 102 -14.18 2.97 0.77
CA VAL A 102 -14.47 2.56 2.14
C VAL A 102 -13.13 2.34 2.82
N TYR A 103 -12.77 3.24 3.71
CA TYR A 103 -11.55 3.14 4.50
C TYR A 103 -11.86 2.57 5.87
N GLU A 104 -11.05 1.62 6.33
CA GLU A 104 -11.15 1.03 7.67
C GLU A 104 -12.62 0.71 8.05
N PRO A 105 -13.32 -0.11 7.25
CA PRO A 105 -14.73 -0.40 7.48
C PRO A 105 -15.01 -1.01 8.86
N GLY A 106 -13.98 -1.52 9.54
CA GLY A 106 -14.06 -2.15 10.85
C GLY A 106 -14.97 -3.38 10.85
N TRP A 107 -15.03 -4.10 9.74
CA TRP A 107 -15.86 -5.28 9.58
C TRP A 107 -15.02 -6.54 9.32
N SER A 108 -15.39 -7.64 9.97
CA SER A 108 -14.77 -8.94 9.79
C SER A 108 -15.81 -10.06 9.88
N ALA A 109 -15.48 -11.21 9.31
CA ALA A 109 -16.18 -12.47 9.43
C ALA A 109 -15.30 -13.47 10.18
N THR A 110 -15.82 -14.13 11.21
CA THR A 110 -15.07 -15.09 12.02
C THR A 110 -15.86 -16.38 12.19
N LEU A 111 -15.21 -17.50 11.92
CA LEU A 111 -15.77 -18.84 12.09
C LEU A 111 -14.89 -19.67 13.03
N ASN A 112 -15.50 -20.40 13.98
CA ASN A 112 -14.86 -21.50 14.68
C ASN A 112 -14.76 -22.69 13.73
N VAL A 113 -13.54 -23.08 13.38
CA VAL A 113 -13.27 -24.18 12.44
C VAL A 113 -12.91 -25.47 13.21
N PRO A 114 -13.11 -26.65 12.63
CA PRO A 114 -12.71 -27.90 13.28
C PRO A 114 -11.20 -27.93 13.56
N ASP A 115 -10.80 -28.35 14.77
CA ASP A 115 -9.38 -28.37 15.20
C ASP A 115 -8.50 -29.32 14.37
N ASP A 116 -9.10 -30.26 13.63
CA ASP A 116 -8.41 -31.20 12.75
C ASP A 116 -8.46 -30.78 11.27
N GLN A 117 -8.96 -29.58 10.97
CA GLN A 117 -8.98 -29.02 9.63
C GLN A 117 -7.62 -28.34 9.35
N GLU A 118 -6.99 -28.69 8.23
CA GLU A 118 -5.70 -28.11 7.83
C GLU A 118 -5.90 -26.91 6.92
N ASP A 119 -6.85 -26.98 5.98
CA ASP A 119 -7.11 -25.95 4.98
C ASP A 119 -8.57 -25.46 5.10
N VAL A 120 -8.78 -24.16 4.93
CA VAL A 120 -10.08 -23.48 5.04
C VAL A 120 -10.41 -22.79 3.74
N ASP A 121 -11.50 -23.20 3.09
CA ASP A 121 -12.00 -22.55 1.87
C ASP A 121 -12.57 -21.16 2.20
N ILE A 122 -12.13 -20.15 1.46
CA ILE A 122 -12.60 -18.77 1.63
C ILE A 122 -12.99 -18.19 0.27
N ILE A 123 -14.21 -17.63 0.18
CA ILE A 123 -14.66 -16.88 -0.99
C ILE A 123 -14.96 -15.45 -0.56
N ILE A 124 -14.48 -14.48 -1.35
CA ILE A 124 -14.77 -13.07 -1.14
C ILE A 124 -15.50 -12.52 -2.37
N GLN A 125 -16.64 -11.86 -2.12
CA GLN A 125 -17.45 -11.20 -3.13
C GLN A 125 -17.69 -9.76 -2.73
N LEU A 126 -17.51 -8.82 -3.66
CA LEU A 126 -17.87 -7.42 -3.50
C LEU A 126 -19.12 -7.11 -4.34
N TRP A 127 -20.10 -6.48 -3.74
CA TRP A 127 -21.38 -6.19 -4.35
C TRP A 127 -21.71 -4.69 -4.30
N ASP A 128 -22.35 -4.20 -5.34
CA ASP A 128 -23.04 -2.91 -5.38
C ASP A 128 -24.54 -3.13 -5.21
N TRP A 129 -25.10 -2.61 -4.11
CA TRP A 129 -26.51 -2.72 -3.79
C TRP A 129 -27.36 -1.81 -4.67
N ASN A 130 -28.36 -2.38 -5.33
CA ASN A 130 -29.28 -1.65 -6.18
C ASN A 130 -30.72 -2.10 -5.99
N LYS A 131 -31.67 -1.14 -6.00
CA LYS A 131 -33.12 -1.45 -5.92
C LYS A 131 -33.65 -2.35 -7.02
N GLU A 132 -33.00 -2.34 -8.19
CA GLU A 132 -33.39 -3.10 -9.37
C GLU A 132 -32.70 -4.48 -9.45
N GLY A 133 -31.80 -4.76 -8.55
CA GLY A 133 -30.98 -5.98 -8.43
C GLY A 133 -29.52 -5.63 -8.21
N ASP A 134 -28.90 -6.31 -7.25
CA ASP A 134 -27.52 -6.09 -6.89
C ASP A 134 -26.58 -6.55 -8.01
N LYS A 135 -25.42 -5.91 -8.10
CA LYS A 135 -24.39 -6.25 -9.08
C LYS A 135 -23.15 -6.76 -8.36
N LEU A 136 -22.60 -7.86 -8.85
CA LEU A 136 -21.29 -8.35 -8.43
C LEU A 136 -20.24 -7.46 -9.09
N CYS A 137 -19.36 -6.87 -8.27
CA CYS A 137 -18.21 -6.08 -8.70
C CYS A 137 -17.03 -7.01 -8.95
N ASP A 138 -16.20 -6.64 -9.91
CA ASP A 138 -15.02 -7.40 -10.25
C ASP A 138 -13.86 -7.04 -9.31
N ILE A 139 -13.37 -8.02 -8.58
CA ILE A 139 -12.19 -7.96 -7.72
C ILE A 139 -11.18 -9.07 -8.02
N SER A 140 -11.46 -9.92 -9.02
CA SER A 140 -10.58 -11.03 -9.40
C SER A 140 -9.46 -10.54 -10.34
N PRO A 141 -8.21 -10.93 -10.11
CA PRO A 141 -7.09 -10.61 -11.00
C PRO A 141 -7.08 -11.45 -12.29
N PHE A 142 -8.00 -12.42 -12.44
CA PHE A 142 -8.02 -13.34 -13.55
C PHE A 142 -9.20 -13.09 -14.50
N ASP A 143 -8.89 -12.77 -15.77
CA ASP A 143 -9.87 -12.63 -16.87
C ASP A 143 -10.28 -14.01 -17.40
N TYR A 144 -11.27 -14.59 -16.80
CA TYR A 144 -12.02 -15.67 -17.44
C TYR A 144 -13.36 -15.10 -17.93
N GLU A 145 -13.61 -15.10 -19.22
CA GLU A 145 -14.81 -14.56 -19.93
C GLU A 145 -16.19 -15.03 -19.38
N LEU A 146 -16.30 -15.35 -18.08
CA LEU A 146 -17.50 -15.86 -17.43
C LEU A 146 -17.89 -14.95 -16.25
N PRO A 147 -19.21 -14.68 -16.05
CA PRO A 147 -19.68 -13.86 -14.91
C PRO A 147 -19.35 -14.40 -13.53
N ASP A 148 -18.87 -15.63 -13.43
CA ASP A 148 -18.51 -16.30 -12.18
C ASP A 148 -17.04 -16.02 -11.78
N SER A 149 -16.29 -15.27 -12.58
CA SER A 149 -14.88 -14.91 -12.30
C SER A 149 -14.68 -13.58 -11.57
N TYR A 150 -15.73 -12.93 -11.10
CA TYR A 150 -15.67 -11.66 -10.38
C TYR A 150 -15.45 -11.82 -8.88
N GLU A 151 -15.70 -13.01 -8.35
CA GLU A 151 -15.39 -13.38 -6.97
C GLU A 151 -13.97 -13.93 -6.87
N VAL A 152 -13.48 -14.00 -5.64
CA VAL A 152 -12.14 -14.49 -5.33
C VAL A 152 -12.24 -15.75 -4.49
N ASP A 153 -11.58 -16.80 -4.97
CA ASP A 153 -11.47 -18.10 -4.29
C ASP A 153 -10.06 -18.23 -3.68
N LEU A 154 -10.01 -18.47 -2.36
CA LEU A 154 -8.79 -18.63 -1.59
C LEU A 154 -8.84 -19.90 -0.76
N GLU A 155 -7.67 -20.50 -0.50
CA GLU A 155 -7.47 -21.57 0.46
C GLU A 155 -6.49 -21.09 1.54
N TYR A 156 -6.94 -21.03 2.80
CA TYR A 156 -6.16 -20.60 3.95
C TYR A 156 -5.65 -21.81 4.72
N SER A 157 -4.35 -21.91 4.94
CA SER A 157 -3.73 -22.97 5.72
C SER A 157 -3.63 -22.60 7.20
N ILE A 158 -4.29 -23.37 8.06
CA ILE A 158 -4.16 -23.26 9.52
C ILE A 158 -2.71 -23.46 9.96
N LEU A 159 -2.00 -24.34 9.27
CA LEU A 159 -0.67 -24.79 9.66
C LEU A 159 0.41 -23.75 9.39
N THR A 160 0.25 -22.96 8.33
CA THR A 160 1.24 -21.94 7.95
C THR A 160 0.81 -20.52 8.26
N GLY A 161 -0.51 -20.28 8.44
CA GLY A 161 -1.05 -18.92 8.56
C GLY A 161 -1.11 -18.17 7.23
N HIS A 162 -0.87 -18.83 6.09
CA HIS A 162 -0.88 -18.25 4.76
C HIS A 162 -2.11 -18.66 3.97
N TRP A 163 -2.38 -17.94 2.88
CA TRP A 163 -3.41 -18.30 1.89
C TRP A 163 -2.82 -18.31 0.49
N GLU A 164 -3.44 -19.12 -0.36
CA GLU A 164 -3.14 -19.17 -1.80
C GLU A 164 -4.45 -19.09 -2.59
N GLY A 165 -4.39 -18.91 -3.89
CA GLY A 165 -5.55 -18.80 -4.77
C GLY A 165 -5.53 -17.53 -5.59
N ASP A 166 -6.68 -16.89 -5.76
CA ASP A 166 -6.83 -15.74 -6.68
C ASP A 166 -6.14 -14.44 -6.21
N ASP A 167 -5.67 -14.39 -4.98
CA ASP A 167 -4.84 -13.29 -4.47
C ASP A 167 -3.34 -13.48 -4.80
N TYR A 168 -3.00 -14.62 -5.33
CA TYR A 168 -1.63 -14.91 -5.71
C TYR A 168 -1.23 -14.12 -6.95
N VAL A 169 -0.29 -13.22 -6.81
CA VAL A 169 0.37 -12.57 -7.94
C VAL A 169 1.50 -13.46 -8.39
N ASP A 170 1.21 -14.30 -9.39
CA ASP A 170 2.22 -15.15 -10.04
C ASP A 170 3.18 -14.27 -10.84
N ASP A 171 4.10 -13.63 -10.14
CA ASP A 171 5.19 -12.90 -10.75
C ASP A 171 6.44 -13.78 -10.70
N GLU A 172 6.67 -14.49 -11.79
CA GLU A 172 8.00 -15.02 -11.97
C GLU A 172 9.03 -13.87 -11.73
N PRO A 173 9.94 -14.00 -10.78
CA PRO A 173 10.73 -15.21 -10.53
C PRO A 173 10.65 -15.76 -9.09
N ASN A 174 9.70 -15.37 -8.29
CA ASN A 174 9.68 -15.74 -6.88
C ASN A 174 8.69 -16.88 -6.59
N ASP A 175 9.07 -18.11 -6.98
CA ASP A 175 8.42 -19.34 -6.50
C ASP A 175 8.43 -19.50 -4.96
N PHE A 176 8.81 -18.46 -4.21
CA PHE A 176 9.03 -18.48 -2.77
C PHE A 176 8.10 -17.56 -2.01
N ASP A 177 7.35 -16.71 -2.67
CA ASP A 177 6.32 -15.93 -2.01
C ASP A 177 5.10 -16.83 -1.74
N LEU A 178 4.97 -17.18 -0.49
CA LEU A 178 3.98 -18.12 -0.01
C LEU A 178 2.79 -17.45 0.64
N SER A 179 2.87 -16.15 0.85
CA SER A 179 1.80 -15.37 1.43
C SER A 179 0.93 -14.76 0.34
N GLY A 180 -0.38 -14.83 0.52
CA GLY A 180 -1.27 -13.95 -0.20
C GLY A 180 -1.02 -12.50 0.21
N TYR A 181 -1.23 -11.58 -0.70
CA TYR A 181 -0.91 -10.16 -0.48
C TYR A 181 -2.00 -9.38 0.26
N GLY A 182 -3.17 -9.97 0.45
CA GLY A 182 -4.30 -9.29 1.06
C GLY A 182 -4.84 -8.15 0.21
N ARG A 183 -4.64 -8.21 -1.11
CA ARG A 183 -5.05 -7.17 -2.04
C ARG A 183 -5.53 -7.76 -3.35
N LEU A 184 -6.72 -7.39 -3.73
CA LEU A 184 -7.41 -7.82 -4.93
C LEU A 184 -7.62 -6.64 -5.86
N ASN A 185 -7.45 -6.86 -7.15
CA ASN A 185 -7.68 -5.83 -8.17
C ASN A 185 -8.32 -6.46 -9.40
N GLY A 186 -9.56 -6.06 -9.72
CA GLY A 186 -10.31 -6.55 -10.86
C GLY A 186 -9.82 -6.08 -12.24
N CYS A 187 -8.75 -5.29 -12.32
CA CYS A 187 -8.19 -4.86 -13.59
C CYS A 187 -7.29 -5.94 -14.20
N ASP A 188 -7.87 -6.87 -14.89
CA ASP A 188 -7.20 -7.98 -15.56
C ASP A 188 -6.36 -7.56 -16.79
N ASP A 189 -6.65 -6.43 -17.41
CA ASP A 189 -5.87 -5.87 -18.51
C ASP A 189 -4.63 -5.10 -18.04
N ARG A 190 -4.32 -5.16 -16.75
CA ARG A 190 -3.22 -4.44 -16.09
C ARG A 190 -3.26 -2.92 -16.36
N SER A 191 -4.44 -2.37 -16.59
CA SER A 191 -4.64 -0.93 -16.70
C SER A 191 -5.43 -0.41 -15.51
N ILE A 192 -5.17 0.84 -15.15
CA ILE A 192 -6.04 1.57 -14.21
C ILE A 192 -7.30 2.11 -14.91
N TYR A 193 -7.44 1.78 -16.18
CA TYR A 193 -8.54 2.24 -17.04
C TYR A 193 -9.57 1.13 -17.15
N GLN A 194 -10.62 1.27 -16.40
CA GLN A 194 -11.69 0.29 -16.32
C GLN A 194 -12.51 0.13 -17.55
N ARG A 195 -12.99 -1.08 -17.73
CA ARG A 195 -14.04 -1.39 -18.71
C ARG A 195 -15.24 -2.05 -18.06
N ASP A 196 -15.03 -2.79 -16.98
CA ASP A 196 -16.02 -3.68 -16.38
C ASP A 196 -16.10 -3.45 -14.89
N MET A 197 -16.87 -3.05 -14.15
CA MET A 197 -17.13 -2.85 -12.72
C MET A 197 -15.97 -3.17 -11.77
N ASP A 198 -14.74 -2.87 -12.21
CA ASP A 198 -13.51 -3.22 -11.53
C ASP A 198 -13.37 -2.45 -10.21
N CYS A 199 -12.98 -3.17 -9.20
CA CYS A 199 -12.74 -2.65 -7.86
C CYS A 199 -11.43 -3.18 -7.32
N GLU A 200 -10.92 -2.50 -6.31
CA GLU A 200 -9.88 -3.03 -5.43
C GLU A 200 -10.46 -3.31 -4.05
N LEU A 201 -9.99 -4.38 -3.43
CA LEU A 201 -10.35 -4.74 -2.08
C LEU A 201 -9.10 -5.18 -1.32
N TRP A 202 -8.90 -4.65 -0.11
CA TRP A 202 -7.84 -5.08 0.81
C TRP A 202 -8.45 -5.83 1.97
N PHE A 203 -7.83 -6.94 2.33
CA PHE A 203 -8.27 -7.81 3.40
C PHE A 203 -7.07 -8.39 4.17
N ASN A 204 -7.35 -9.08 5.25
CA ASN A 204 -6.41 -9.93 5.96
C ASN A 204 -7.12 -11.19 6.44
N ILE A 205 -6.39 -12.29 6.54
CA ILE A 205 -6.89 -13.54 7.10
C ILE A 205 -5.95 -13.93 8.24
N TYR A 206 -6.53 -14.26 9.39
CA TYR A 206 -5.75 -14.65 10.56
C TYR A 206 -6.52 -15.57 11.48
N GLN A 207 -5.79 -16.29 12.32
CA GLN A 207 -6.32 -17.13 13.39
C GLN A 207 -6.43 -16.34 14.69
N ASN A 208 -7.07 -16.96 15.70
CA ASN A 208 -7.04 -16.43 17.06
C ASN A 208 -5.62 -16.45 17.63
N ASP A 209 -5.25 -15.31 18.20
CA ASP A 209 -4.06 -15.04 18.96
C ASP A 209 -4.53 -14.43 20.29
N TYR A 210 -4.37 -15.17 21.41
CA TYR A 210 -5.02 -14.81 22.67
C TYR A 210 -4.34 -13.65 23.40
N ASP A 211 -3.02 -13.60 23.38
CA ASP A 211 -2.23 -12.54 24.05
C ASP A 211 -1.72 -11.47 23.11
N ASN A 212 -2.02 -11.62 21.80
CA ASN A 212 -1.71 -10.70 20.70
C ASN A 212 -0.20 -10.48 20.52
N ASP A 213 0.58 -11.52 20.58
CA ASP A 213 2.02 -11.46 20.37
C ASP A 213 2.47 -11.69 18.93
N GLY A 214 1.54 -12.07 18.04
CA GLY A 214 1.77 -12.33 16.62
C GLY A 214 1.87 -13.83 16.29
N LEU A 215 1.79 -14.70 17.28
CA LEU A 215 1.71 -16.14 17.11
C LEU A 215 0.26 -16.62 17.33
N SER A 216 -0.25 -17.41 16.41
CA SER A 216 -1.56 -18.01 16.58
C SER A 216 -1.53 -19.09 17.67
N TYR A 217 -2.71 -19.40 18.27
CA TYR A 217 -2.85 -20.51 19.21
C TYR A 217 -2.22 -21.81 18.68
N TRP A 218 -2.42 -22.11 17.39
CA TRP A 218 -1.85 -23.28 16.74
C TRP A 218 -0.32 -23.22 16.69
N ALA A 219 0.26 -22.08 16.28
CA ALA A 219 1.69 -21.90 16.19
C ALA A 219 2.38 -22.07 17.56
N GLU A 220 1.80 -21.47 18.59
CA GLU A 220 2.32 -21.58 19.93
C GLU A 220 2.32 -23.01 20.47
N THR A 221 1.20 -23.75 20.30
CA THR A 221 1.04 -25.09 20.87
C THR A 221 1.76 -26.17 20.08
N GLU A 222 1.77 -26.08 18.76
CA GLU A 222 2.25 -27.15 17.87
C GLU A 222 3.67 -26.89 17.31
N VAL A 223 4.05 -25.62 17.19
CA VAL A 223 5.38 -25.26 16.60
C VAL A 223 6.37 -24.87 17.70
N PHE A 224 6.04 -23.83 18.49
CA PHE A 224 6.99 -23.23 19.45
C PHE A 224 6.90 -23.85 20.84
N ASN A 225 5.82 -24.56 21.16
CA ASN A 225 5.52 -25.10 22.49
C ASN A 225 5.63 -24.01 23.58
N THR A 226 5.04 -22.85 23.29
CA THR A 226 4.86 -21.71 24.19
C THR A 226 3.53 -21.79 24.94
N ASP A 227 3.22 -20.82 25.78
CA ASP A 227 1.96 -20.73 26.52
C ASP A 227 1.10 -19.62 25.90
N PRO A 228 -0.04 -19.94 25.24
CA PRO A 228 -0.89 -18.97 24.55
C PRO A 228 -1.47 -17.83 25.42
N THR A 229 -1.05 -17.72 26.65
CA THR A 229 -1.44 -16.65 27.59
C THR A 229 -0.26 -15.75 27.97
N VAL A 230 0.90 -15.96 27.37
CA VAL A 230 2.17 -15.28 27.70
C VAL A 230 2.76 -14.66 26.46
N ASP A 231 2.71 -13.36 26.37
CA ASP A 231 3.29 -12.56 25.28
C ASP A 231 4.79 -12.88 25.09
N ASP A 232 5.13 -13.62 24.06
CA ASP A 232 6.50 -14.04 23.66
C ASP A 232 7.07 -13.09 22.58
N ARG A 233 6.43 -11.98 22.26
CA ARG A 233 6.85 -11.00 21.24
C ARG A 233 8.30 -10.58 21.40
N GLY A 234 9.05 -10.63 20.29
CA GLY A 234 10.46 -10.28 20.26
C GLY A 234 11.37 -11.40 20.78
N ARG A 235 10.85 -12.62 20.96
CA ARG A 235 11.64 -13.79 21.30
C ARG A 235 12.44 -14.24 20.07
N ASP A 236 13.75 -14.28 20.23
CA ASP A 236 14.72 -14.69 19.21
C ASP A 236 15.46 -15.90 19.74
N ASP A 237 15.11 -17.10 19.25
CA ASP A 237 15.59 -18.38 19.82
C ASP A 237 16.97 -18.78 19.31
N ASP A 238 17.37 -18.37 18.12
CA ASP A 238 18.66 -18.70 17.50
C ASP A 238 19.67 -17.55 17.54
N ASN A 239 19.23 -16.35 17.96
CA ASN A 239 20.00 -15.14 18.15
C ASN A 239 20.60 -14.57 16.85
N ASP A 240 19.82 -14.52 15.78
CA ASP A 240 20.20 -13.93 14.51
C ASP A 240 19.70 -12.48 14.32
N GLY A 241 18.84 -12.01 15.24
CA GLY A 241 18.33 -10.64 15.28
C GLY A 241 16.92 -10.45 14.79
N ILE A 242 16.25 -11.51 14.35
CA ILE A 242 14.86 -11.56 13.94
C ILE A 242 14.07 -12.39 14.96
N PRO A 243 12.86 -11.99 15.37
CA PRO A 243 12.08 -12.75 16.33
C PRO A 243 11.22 -13.83 15.65
N ILE A 244 10.86 -14.84 16.41
CA ILE A 244 10.15 -16.04 15.96
C ILE A 244 8.79 -15.74 15.29
N GLU A 245 8.09 -14.70 15.72
CA GLU A 245 6.81 -14.31 15.12
C GLU A 245 6.98 -13.78 13.68
N TRP A 246 8.08 -13.07 13.38
CA TRP A 246 8.38 -12.61 12.04
C TRP A 246 8.81 -13.76 11.14
N GLU A 247 9.72 -14.62 11.62
CA GLU A 247 10.18 -15.79 10.87
C GLU A 247 9.05 -16.80 10.61
N TYR A 248 8.15 -16.98 11.58
CA TYR A 248 6.96 -17.81 11.38
C TYR A 248 6.06 -17.23 10.29
N LYS A 249 5.78 -15.93 10.36
CA LYS A 249 4.93 -15.24 9.39
C LYS A 249 5.48 -15.36 7.97
N TRP A 250 6.77 -15.17 7.78
CA TRP A 250 7.36 -15.05 6.46
C TRP A 250 8.10 -16.30 6.00
N GLY A 251 8.46 -17.19 6.87
CA GLY A 251 9.32 -18.32 6.59
C GLY A 251 8.69 -19.69 6.71
N HIS A 252 7.53 -19.82 7.35
CA HIS A 252 6.92 -21.13 7.57
C HIS A 252 6.06 -21.58 6.39
N TYR A 253 6.35 -22.75 5.83
CA TYR A 253 5.54 -23.33 4.77
C TYR A 253 5.57 -24.87 4.76
N PHE A 254 4.56 -25.48 4.11
CA PHE A 254 4.48 -26.90 3.93
C PHE A 254 4.97 -27.33 2.56
N GLY A 255 5.89 -28.28 2.55
CA GLY A 255 6.27 -28.96 1.34
C GLY A 255 5.34 -30.14 1.02
N ARG A 256 5.57 -30.77 -0.14
CA ARG A 256 4.86 -32.00 -0.53
C ARG A 256 5.08 -33.05 0.53
N HIS A 257 4.00 -33.68 1.04
CA HIS A 257 3.96 -34.74 2.06
C HIS A 257 3.92 -34.29 3.53
N ASN A 258 3.38 -33.11 3.83
CA ASN A 258 3.25 -32.58 5.20
C ASN A 258 4.59 -32.52 5.95
N GLU A 259 5.66 -32.20 5.22
CA GLU A 259 6.94 -31.90 5.84
C GLU A 259 6.98 -30.37 6.06
N HIS A 260 7.25 -29.95 7.28
CA HIS A 260 7.48 -28.53 7.59
C HIS A 260 8.79 -28.08 6.93
N PHE A 261 8.72 -27.03 6.15
CA PHE A 261 9.88 -26.36 5.62
C PHE A 261 9.94 -24.95 6.19
N TRP A 262 11.15 -24.51 6.42
CA TRP A 262 11.42 -23.16 6.82
C TRP A 262 12.24 -22.47 5.74
N PHE A 263 11.76 -21.34 5.28
CA PHE A 263 12.53 -20.45 4.44
C PHE A 263 13.40 -19.53 5.33
N TYR A 264 12.79 -18.97 6.37
CA TYR A 264 13.48 -18.39 7.53
C TYR A 264 13.19 -19.31 8.72
N ASN A 265 14.23 -19.83 9.35
CA ASN A 265 14.06 -20.90 10.33
C ASN A 265 14.27 -20.39 11.75
N PRO A 266 13.23 -20.19 12.56
CA PRO A 266 13.33 -19.62 13.90
C PRO A 266 14.17 -20.45 14.92
N PHE A 267 14.74 -21.57 14.48
CA PHE A 267 15.57 -22.46 15.29
C PHE A 267 17.00 -22.60 14.76
N GLU A 268 17.36 -22.00 13.64
CA GLU A 268 18.67 -22.09 12.99
C GLU A 268 19.07 -20.71 12.48
N TRP A 269 20.17 -20.18 12.96
CA TRP A 269 20.70 -18.87 12.63
C TRP A 269 20.84 -18.59 11.15
N ASP A 270 20.25 -17.54 10.66
CA ASP A 270 20.31 -17.03 9.29
C ASP A 270 21.01 -15.66 9.22
N ASP A 271 21.61 -15.32 8.08
CA ASP A 271 22.30 -14.04 7.87
C ASP A 271 21.36 -12.96 7.35
N HIS A 272 20.29 -12.67 8.10
CA HIS A 272 19.21 -11.76 7.72
C HIS A 272 19.69 -10.36 7.32
N GLY A 273 20.80 -9.88 7.86
CA GLY A 273 21.38 -8.59 7.45
C GLY A 273 22.05 -8.58 6.08
N ASN A 274 22.04 -9.70 5.34
CA ASN A 274 22.51 -9.82 3.98
C ASN A 274 21.49 -10.52 3.05
N ILE A 275 20.28 -10.73 3.50
CA ILE A 275 19.19 -11.29 2.72
C ILE A 275 18.27 -10.13 2.30
N ASP A 276 18.14 -9.93 1.00
CA ASP A 276 17.27 -8.98 0.32
C ASP A 276 16.77 -9.73 -0.93
N LEU A 277 15.59 -10.33 -0.83
CA LEU A 277 15.12 -11.29 -1.86
C LEU A 277 14.44 -10.61 -3.04
N ASP A 278 13.73 -9.55 -2.80
CA ASP A 278 13.00 -8.80 -3.82
C ASP A 278 13.88 -7.73 -4.50
N ASN A 279 15.07 -7.50 -3.93
CA ASN A 279 16.08 -6.55 -4.42
C ASN A 279 15.59 -5.10 -4.44
N ASP A 280 14.92 -4.69 -3.37
CA ASP A 280 14.52 -3.31 -3.17
C ASP A 280 15.54 -2.48 -2.37
N GLY A 281 16.51 -3.15 -1.76
CA GLY A 281 17.60 -2.55 -0.98
C GLY A 281 17.36 -2.55 0.52
N LEU A 282 16.27 -3.19 0.98
CA LEU A 282 16.02 -3.49 2.39
C LEU A 282 16.43 -4.94 2.66
N ASP A 283 17.26 -5.16 3.67
CA ASP A 283 17.53 -6.51 4.16
C ASP A 283 16.45 -6.95 5.15
N ASN A 284 16.36 -8.24 5.45
CA ASN A 284 15.32 -8.76 6.35
C ASN A 284 15.28 -8.07 7.72
N ILE A 285 16.42 -7.56 8.21
CA ILE A 285 16.45 -6.78 9.47
C ILE A 285 15.75 -5.44 9.28
N ALA A 286 15.96 -4.78 8.14
CA ALA A 286 15.26 -3.55 7.81
C ALA A 286 13.77 -3.79 7.60
N GLU A 287 13.39 -4.87 6.90
CA GLU A 287 12.01 -5.33 6.75
C GLU A 287 11.31 -5.57 8.09
N TYR A 288 11.98 -6.28 9.00
CA TYR A 288 11.45 -6.50 10.34
C TYR A 288 11.22 -5.18 11.09
N LEU A 289 12.19 -4.27 11.05
CA LEU A 289 12.07 -2.97 11.73
C LEU A 289 10.97 -2.08 11.13
N MET A 290 10.57 -2.34 9.90
CA MET A 290 9.49 -1.64 9.20
C MET A 290 8.19 -2.45 9.10
N SER A 291 8.08 -3.58 9.78
CA SER A 291 6.88 -4.43 9.76
C SER A 291 5.61 -3.70 10.20
N ASP A 292 5.72 -2.78 11.17
CA ASP A 292 4.59 -1.92 11.60
C ASP A 292 4.09 -1.00 10.48
N TRP A 293 4.90 -0.76 9.45
CA TRP A 293 4.57 0.05 8.28
C TRP A 293 4.20 -0.80 7.06
N GLY A 294 4.20 -2.13 7.21
CA GLY A 294 3.75 -3.07 6.20
C GLY A 294 4.82 -3.51 5.22
N ALA A 295 6.09 -3.44 5.61
CA ALA A 295 7.20 -4.00 4.83
C ALA A 295 7.02 -5.51 4.62
N ASP A 296 7.41 -5.98 3.43
CA ASP A 296 7.18 -7.35 2.94
C ASP A 296 8.46 -7.91 2.28
N PRO A 297 9.15 -8.88 2.89
CA PRO A 297 10.46 -9.35 2.44
C PRO A 297 10.47 -10.05 1.06
N PHE A 298 9.30 -10.21 0.44
CA PHE A 298 9.14 -10.83 -0.87
C PHE A 298 8.64 -9.85 -1.95
N ARG A 299 8.29 -8.60 -1.56
CA ARG A 299 7.73 -7.59 -2.45
C ARG A 299 8.46 -6.28 -2.27
N LYS A 300 8.86 -5.69 -3.38
CA LYS A 300 9.52 -4.38 -3.38
C LYS A 300 8.71 -3.32 -2.66
N ASP A 301 9.30 -2.69 -1.68
CA ASP A 301 8.74 -1.60 -0.90
C ASP A 301 9.33 -0.25 -1.30
N VAL A 302 8.47 0.74 -1.50
CA VAL A 302 8.85 2.14 -1.75
C VAL A 302 8.29 3.00 -0.64
N PHE A 303 9.13 3.44 0.25
CA PHE A 303 8.75 4.37 1.32
C PHE A 303 8.94 5.81 0.90
N VAL A 304 7.90 6.63 1.05
CA VAL A 304 7.94 8.06 0.73
C VAL A 304 7.32 8.85 1.86
N GLU A 305 8.07 9.77 2.45
CA GLU A 305 7.52 10.78 3.36
C GLU A 305 6.97 11.96 2.58
N LEU A 306 5.75 12.37 2.88
CA LEU A 306 5.06 13.49 2.22
C LEU A 306 4.77 14.62 3.21
N ASP A 307 5.60 15.63 3.20
CA ASP A 307 5.37 16.87 3.94
C ASP A 307 4.60 17.91 3.15
N MET A 308 3.87 18.77 3.87
CA MET A 308 3.05 19.82 3.28
C MET A 308 3.23 21.15 3.98
N MET A 309 3.18 22.23 3.22
CA MET A 309 3.15 23.59 3.81
C MET A 309 1.80 23.89 4.45
N GLU A 310 1.82 24.77 5.45
CA GLU A 310 0.61 25.41 5.98
C GLU A 310 -0.21 26.05 4.87
N SER A 311 -1.51 26.17 5.11
CA SER A 311 -2.41 26.87 4.20
C SER A 311 -1.94 28.32 3.95
N ASN A 312 -2.08 28.78 2.71
CA ASN A 312 -1.86 30.18 2.36
C ASN A 312 -2.71 31.11 3.27
N PRO A 313 -2.21 32.29 3.65
CA PRO A 313 -2.97 33.30 4.41
C PRO A 313 -4.29 33.73 3.80
N ASP A 314 -4.53 33.52 2.52
CA ASP A 314 -5.82 33.73 1.86
C ASP A 314 -6.83 32.60 2.08
N GLY A 315 -6.44 31.50 2.76
CA GLY A 315 -7.24 30.34 3.06
C GLY A 315 -7.15 29.21 2.03
N THR A 316 -6.27 29.32 1.03
CA THR A 316 -6.01 28.23 0.09
C THR A 316 -5.24 27.10 0.81
N VAL A 317 -5.83 25.92 0.86
CA VAL A 317 -5.23 24.75 1.49
C VAL A 317 -4.17 24.15 0.55
N ILE A 318 -3.00 23.86 1.10
CA ILE A 318 -1.92 23.13 0.43
C ILE A 318 -2.03 21.69 0.92
N CYS A 319 -2.53 20.80 0.07
CA CYS A 319 -2.63 19.39 0.37
C CYS A 319 -2.49 18.56 -0.90
N PHE A 320 -1.98 17.36 -0.75
CA PHE A 320 -2.02 16.36 -1.80
C PHE A 320 -3.41 15.71 -1.80
N PRO A 321 -4.11 15.62 -2.95
CA PRO A 321 -5.44 15.05 -2.98
C PRO A 321 -5.43 13.55 -2.68
N VAL A 322 -6.37 13.07 -1.85
CA VAL A 322 -6.51 11.63 -1.52
C VAL A 322 -6.71 10.78 -2.78
N GLU A 323 -7.50 11.27 -3.73
CA GLU A 323 -7.69 10.59 -5.02
C GLU A 323 -6.38 10.46 -5.81
N SER A 324 -5.44 11.39 -5.62
CA SER A 324 -4.11 11.30 -6.23
C SER A 324 -3.23 10.24 -5.56
N GLU A 325 -3.31 10.10 -4.23
CA GLU A 325 -2.64 9.03 -3.49
C GLU A 325 -3.14 7.67 -3.97
N GLU A 326 -4.46 7.53 -4.11
CA GLU A 326 -5.09 6.30 -4.57
C GLU A 326 -4.65 5.90 -5.99
N LEU A 327 -4.42 6.88 -6.87
CA LEU A 327 -3.89 6.62 -8.21
C LEU A 327 -2.44 6.12 -8.18
N LEU A 328 -1.62 6.66 -7.27
CA LEU A 328 -0.25 6.20 -7.07
C LEU A 328 -0.25 4.75 -6.55
N TYR A 329 -1.03 4.45 -5.52
CA TYR A 329 -1.14 3.09 -4.99
C TYR A 329 -1.54 2.10 -6.08
N THR A 330 -2.53 2.42 -6.92
CA THR A 330 -2.94 1.55 -8.03
C THR A 330 -1.80 1.29 -9.02
N ALA A 331 -1.06 2.34 -9.40
CA ALA A 331 0.00 2.21 -10.38
C ALA A 331 1.12 1.28 -9.89
N PHE A 332 1.55 1.45 -8.64
CA PHE A 332 2.59 0.60 -8.05
C PHE A 332 2.10 -0.83 -7.78
N ASN A 333 0.90 -0.98 -7.24
CA ASN A 333 0.32 -2.30 -6.93
C ASN A 333 0.23 -3.22 -8.14
N ARG A 334 -0.09 -2.67 -9.31
CA ARG A 334 -0.16 -3.42 -10.56
C ARG A 334 1.18 -4.04 -10.98
N GLN A 335 2.26 -3.52 -10.46
CA GLN A 335 3.62 -3.98 -10.74
C GLN A 335 4.20 -4.76 -9.56
N ASN A 336 3.35 -5.23 -8.68
CA ASN A 336 3.76 -5.95 -7.46
C ASN A 336 4.79 -5.17 -6.62
N VAL A 337 4.65 -3.84 -6.58
CA VAL A 337 5.46 -2.94 -5.77
C VAL A 337 4.53 -2.27 -4.74
N VAL A 338 4.91 -2.28 -3.48
CA VAL A 338 4.14 -1.63 -2.41
C VAL A 338 4.62 -0.20 -2.23
N LEU A 339 3.75 0.77 -2.48
CA LEU A 339 4.03 2.17 -2.16
C LEU A 339 3.52 2.49 -0.76
N HIS A 340 4.43 2.88 0.13
CA HIS A 340 4.13 3.37 1.47
C HIS A 340 4.26 4.89 1.50
N LEU A 341 3.13 5.59 1.41
CA LEU A 341 3.11 7.04 1.48
C LEU A 341 2.82 7.48 2.90
N ASP A 342 3.85 7.98 3.59
CA ASP A 342 3.70 8.54 4.92
C ASP A 342 3.15 9.97 4.86
N SER A 343 1.83 10.07 4.96
CA SER A 343 1.13 11.34 5.17
C SER A 343 0.77 11.56 6.66
N GLY A 344 1.53 10.95 7.57
CA GLY A 344 1.40 11.02 9.03
C GLY A 344 1.13 9.69 9.73
N CYS A 345 0.88 8.61 9.01
CA CYS A 345 0.59 7.29 9.58
C CYS A 345 1.83 6.57 10.11
N MET A 346 3.02 6.89 9.60
CA MET A 346 4.30 6.31 10.01
C MET A 346 5.12 7.26 10.89
N GLY A 347 4.49 8.34 11.40
CA GLY A 347 5.12 9.30 12.31
C GLY A 347 5.94 10.39 11.63
N GLY A 348 5.95 10.46 10.28
CA GLY A 348 6.37 11.62 9.52
C GLY A 348 5.24 12.63 9.32
N THR A 349 5.35 13.43 8.30
CA THR A 349 4.42 14.50 7.93
C THR A 349 4.45 15.68 8.91
N ASP A 350 5.46 16.48 8.71
CA ASP A 350 5.54 17.79 9.33
C ASP A 350 4.75 18.84 8.54
N ILE A 351 4.15 19.77 9.26
CA ILE A 351 3.54 20.96 8.65
C ILE A 351 4.60 22.05 8.56
N ILE A 352 5.05 22.31 7.32
CA ILE A 352 6.08 23.31 7.04
C ILE A 352 5.44 24.71 7.05
N PRO A 353 6.05 25.71 7.69
CA PRO A 353 5.54 27.08 7.65
C PRO A 353 5.33 27.58 6.21
N PHE A 354 4.22 28.30 5.99
CA PHE A 354 3.90 28.84 4.66
C PHE A 354 4.99 29.77 4.12
N ASP A 355 5.39 29.54 2.87
CA ASP A 355 6.21 30.44 2.06
C ASP A 355 5.54 30.64 0.70
N GLU A 356 5.50 31.90 0.22
CA GLU A 356 4.89 32.25 -1.07
C GLU A 356 5.73 31.77 -2.26
N GLU A 357 7.06 31.70 -2.12
CA GLU A 357 7.97 31.28 -3.18
C GLU A 357 9.20 30.61 -2.57
N THR A 358 9.25 29.29 -2.62
CA THR A 358 10.31 28.49 -2.02
C THR A 358 11.49 28.36 -2.98
N THR A 359 12.66 28.76 -2.55
CA THR A 359 13.91 28.62 -3.30
C THR A 359 14.53 27.23 -3.15
N HIS A 360 15.40 26.86 -4.07
CA HIS A 360 16.15 25.61 -3.97
C HIS A 360 16.93 25.47 -2.64
N GLN A 361 17.50 26.57 -2.11
CA GLN A 361 18.20 26.53 -0.82
C GLN A 361 17.23 26.26 0.34
N GLU A 362 16.07 26.88 0.33
CA GLU A 362 15.04 26.63 1.36
C GLU A 362 14.52 25.20 1.33
N LEU A 363 14.42 24.56 0.15
CA LEU A 363 14.12 23.13 0.05
C LEU A 363 15.20 22.25 0.70
N GLN A 364 16.48 22.63 0.59
CA GLN A 364 17.56 21.93 1.30
C GLN A 364 17.47 22.12 2.82
N ASP A 365 17.07 23.31 3.27
CA ASP A 365 16.90 23.61 4.68
C ASP A 365 15.65 22.89 5.23
N ILE A 366 14.57 22.82 4.46
CA ILE A 366 13.36 22.03 4.75
C ILE A 366 13.72 20.55 4.92
N TYR A 367 14.41 19.97 3.96
CA TYR A 367 14.87 18.58 4.04
C TYR A 367 15.66 18.29 5.32
N THR A 368 16.58 19.19 5.69
CA THR A 368 17.40 19.01 6.89
C THR A 368 16.58 19.12 8.17
N SER A 369 15.66 20.09 8.24
CA SER A 369 14.93 20.38 9.47
C SER A 369 13.69 19.51 9.69
N TYR A 370 13.01 19.08 8.62
CA TYR A 370 11.75 18.36 8.69
C TYR A 370 11.93 16.86 8.39
N PHE A 371 12.56 16.48 7.30
CA PHE A 371 12.80 15.07 7.01
C PHE A 371 13.89 14.46 7.90
N LEU A 372 15.04 15.14 8.07
CA LEU A 372 16.11 14.63 8.92
C LEU A 372 15.98 15.03 10.39
N HIS A 373 15.09 15.96 10.76
CA HIS A 373 14.95 16.52 12.10
C HIS A 373 16.29 17.00 12.69
N ASP A 374 17.13 17.65 11.87
CA ASP A 374 18.48 18.09 12.19
C ASP A 374 19.46 16.96 12.61
N ASP A 375 19.12 15.69 12.31
CA ASP A 375 19.99 14.52 12.56
C ASP A 375 20.41 13.86 11.23
N GLU A 376 21.66 14.02 10.87
CA GLU A 376 22.25 13.39 9.67
C GLU A 376 22.26 11.84 9.71
N ASN A 377 22.02 11.25 10.87
CA ASN A 377 21.90 9.80 11.07
C ASN A 377 20.44 9.37 11.27
N ASN A 378 19.48 10.20 10.89
CA ASN A 378 18.07 9.82 10.92
C ASN A 378 17.85 8.50 10.17
N SER A 379 17.10 7.58 10.75
CA SER A 379 16.87 6.22 10.22
C SER A 379 16.11 6.20 8.90
N ARG A 380 15.37 7.27 8.58
CA ARG A 380 14.67 7.40 7.30
C ARG A 380 15.61 7.66 6.13
N LYS A 381 16.77 8.24 6.39
CA LYS A 381 17.77 8.53 5.36
C LYS A 381 18.33 7.26 4.74
N GLY A 382 18.15 7.12 3.44
CA GLY A 382 18.57 5.93 2.70
C GLY A 382 17.53 4.81 2.65
N VAL A 383 16.35 5.03 3.23
CA VAL A 383 15.19 4.16 3.18
C VAL A 383 14.01 4.89 2.55
N PHE A 384 13.71 6.09 3.03
CA PHE A 384 12.60 6.89 2.52
C PHE A 384 13.05 7.85 1.41
N HIS A 385 12.23 7.98 0.39
CA HIS A 385 12.20 9.16 -0.46
C HIS A 385 11.49 10.29 0.26
N TYR A 386 11.82 11.53 -0.08
CA TYR A 386 11.21 12.71 0.52
C TYR A 386 10.46 13.53 -0.52
N GLY A 387 9.13 13.56 -0.43
CA GLY A 387 8.27 14.40 -1.24
C GLY A 387 7.73 15.58 -0.44
N VAL A 388 7.91 16.81 -0.92
CA VAL A 388 7.36 17.99 -0.25
C VAL A 388 6.41 18.75 -1.14
N MET A 389 5.23 19.10 -0.59
CA MET A 389 4.26 19.92 -1.27
C MET A 389 4.36 21.38 -0.80
N VAL A 390 4.78 22.26 -1.70
CA VAL A 390 4.95 23.69 -1.45
C VAL A 390 3.90 24.51 -2.19
N TYR A 391 3.75 25.79 -1.84
CA TYR A 391 2.84 26.69 -2.57
C TYR A 391 3.37 27.01 -3.97
N SER A 392 4.59 27.49 -4.09
CA SER A 392 5.31 27.77 -5.34
C SER A 392 6.80 27.53 -5.15
N ALA A 393 7.51 27.05 -6.19
CA ALA A 393 8.95 26.88 -6.16
C ALA A 393 9.55 27.20 -7.53
N GLU A 394 10.25 28.31 -7.64
CA GLU A 394 11.01 28.75 -8.83
C GLU A 394 10.21 28.67 -10.14
N ASP A 395 8.90 28.99 -10.11
CA ASP A 395 7.95 28.87 -11.23
C ASP A 395 7.84 27.45 -11.82
N ALA A 396 8.29 26.40 -11.10
CA ALA A 396 8.21 25.01 -11.53
C ALA A 396 6.98 24.30 -10.99
N SER A 397 6.45 23.34 -11.74
CA SER A 397 5.36 22.45 -11.29
C SER A 397 5.87 21.41 -10.31
N GLY A 398 7.07 20.90 -10.53
CA GLY A 398 7.81 19.96 -9.71
C GLY A 398 9.27 19.92 -10.16
N TYR A 399 10.15 19.48 -9.30
CA TYR A 399 11.52 19.08 -9.61
C TYR A 399 12.21 18.38 -8.46
N VAL A 400 13.18 17.53 -8.78
CA VAL A 400 14.07 16.87 -7.82
C VAL A 400 15.15 17.83 -7.37
N PHE A 401 15.27 18.06 -6.07
CA PHE A 401 16.30 18.94 -5.48
C PHE A 401 17.41 18.15 -4.75
N ARG A 402 17.18 16.84 -4.50
CA ARG A 402 18.15 15.87 -3.99
C ARG A 402 17.93 14.51 -4.66
N ARG A 403 18.84 13.55 -4.49
CA ARG A 403 18.66 12.19 -5.03
C ARG A 403 17.40 11.49 -4.51
N ASP A 404 17.11 11.70 -3.23
CA ASP A 404 15.99 11.15 -2.49
C ASP A 404 14.85 12.16 -2.28
N GLY A 405 15.01 13.42 -2.74
CA GLY A 405 14.10 14.50 -2.42
C GLY A 405 13.57 15.27 -3.62
N PHE A 406 12.26 15.45 -3.69
CA PHE A 406 11.58 16.22 -4.73
C PHE A 406 10.47 17.11 -4.18
N GLN A 407 10.06 18.09 -4.94
CA GLN A 407 8.96 18.99 -4.60
C GLN A 407 7.88 19.00 -5.68
N ILE A 408 6.65 19.24 -5.25
CA ILE A 408 5.49 19.55 -6.09
C ILE A 408 4.90 20.89 -5.64
N SER A 409 4.62 21.82 -6.59
CA SER A 409 4.03 23.10 -6.25
C SER A 409 2.54 23.17 -6.56
N LEU A 410 1.74 23.62 -5.56
CA LEU A 410 0.28 23.80 -5.73
C LEU A 410 -0.05 24.74 -6.87
N LYS A 411 0.64 25.90 -6.94
CA LYS A 411 0.47 26.91 -8.00
C LYS A 411 0.78 26.32 -9.38
N GLY A 412 1.87 25.54 -9.51
CA GLY A 412 2.21 24.84 -10.74
C GLY A 412 1.11 23.88 -11.18
N MET A 413 0.53 23.10 -10.24
CA MET A 413 -0.57 22.19 -10.56
C MET A 413 -1.85 22.94 -10.98
N GLN A 414 -2.17 24.05 -10.31
CA GLN A 414 -3.29 24.92 -10.68
C GLN A 414 -3.11 25.53 -12.08
N ASP A 415 -1.90 25.98 -12.43
CA ASP A 415 -1.58 26.50 -13.75
C ASP A 415 -1.73 25.41 -14.84
N LYS A 416 -1.33 24.16 -14.54
CA LYS A 416 -1.56 23.03 -15.44
C LYS A 416 -3.04 22.73 -15.60
N LYS A 417 -3.83 22.76 -14.53
CA LYS A 417 -5.29 22.61 -14.61
C LYS A 417 -5.94 23.71 -15.44
N GLN A 418 -5.47 24.95 -15.38
CA GLN A 418 -5.93 26.04 -16.24
C GLN A 418 -5.53 25.81 -17.72
N GLN A 419 -4.33 25.31 -17.96
CA GLN A 419 -3.85 24.99 -19.30
C GLN A 419 -4.59 23.80 -19.91
N PHE A 420 -4.96 22.81 -19.10
CA PHE A 420 -5.62 21.58 -19.49
C PHE A 420 -6.93 21.39 -18.71
N PRO A 421 -7.96 22.24 -18.95
CA PRO A 421 -9.19 22.24 -18.12
C PRO A 421 -10.01 20.96 -18.21
N TRP A 422 -9.76 20.14 -19.22
CA TRP A 422 -10.41 18.83 -19.42
C TRP A 422 -9.76 17.70 -18.59
N LEU A 423 -8.53 17.87 -18.08
CA LEU A 423 -7.91 16.90 -17.21
C LEU A 423 -8.48 16.99 -15.79
N GLN A 424 -8.56 15.88 -15.10
CA GLN A 424 -8.91 15.86 -13.68
C GLN A 424 -7.73 16.37 -12.85
N SER A 425 -8.00 17.06 -11.74
CA SER A 425 -6.96 17.60 -10.89
C SER A 425 -6.10 16.49 -10.28
N ASP A 426 -6.76 15.42 -9.84
CA ASP A 426 -6.16 14.27 -9.20
C ASP A 426 -5.11 13.62 -10.10
N VAL A 427 -5.43 13.45 -11.39
CA VAL A 427 -4.48 12.92 -12.40
C VAL A 427 -3.28 13.84 -12.58
N ILE A 428 -3.50 15.17 -12.58
CA ILE A 428 -2.41 16.15 -12.72
C ILE A 428 -1.45 16.04 -11.55
N PHE A 429 -1.97 15.99 -10.31
CA PHE A 429 -1.16 15.87 -9.10
C PHE A 429 -0.43 14.52 -9.04
N ALA A 430 -1.16 13.42 -9.20
CA ALA A 430 -0.58 12.08 -9.15
C ALA A 430 0.50 11.87 -10.23
N SER A 431 0.21 12.29 -11.48
CA SER A 431 1.17 12.17 -12.58
C SER A 431 2.43 13.00 -12.35
N ALA A 432 2.29 14.21 -11.83
CA ALA A 432 3.44 15.05 -11.50
C ALA A 432 4.26 14.48 -10.35
N TYR A 433 3.58 14.00 -9.30
CA TYR A 433 4.23 13.37 -8.15
C TYR A 433 5.02 12.12 -8.57
N MET A 434 4.37 11.24 -9.32
CA MET A 434 4.99 10.03 -9.85
C MET A 434 6.17 10.34 -10.79
N HIS A 435 6.08 11.42 -11.59
CA HIS A 435 7.16 11.89 -12.45
C HIS A 435 8.40 12.29 -11.63
N GLU A 436 8.22 13.11 -10.61
CA GLU A 436 9.33 13.57 -9.78
C GLU A 436 9.91 12.42 -8.91
N LEU A 437 9.05 11.55 -8.38
CA LEU A 437 9.49 10.33 -7.71
C LEU A 437 10.31 9.43 -8.65
N GLY A 438 9.91 9.30 -9.92
CA GLY A 438 10.65 8.54 -10.92
C GLY A 438 12.08 9.01 -11.16
N HIS A 439 12.37 10.29 -10.96
CA HIS A 439 13.76 10.79 -11.02
C HIS A 439 14.63 10.30 -9.89
N THR A 440 14.03 9.93 -8.75
CA THR A 440 14.76 9.38 -7.62
C THR A 440 15.11 7.89 -7.81
N PHE A 441 14.51 7.22 -8.80
CA PHE A 441 14.83 5.84 -9.21
C PHE A 441 15.89 5.75 -10.33
N ASP A 442 16.54 6.84 -10.69
CA ASP A 442 17.58 6.94 -11.71
C ASP A 442 17.18 6.42 -13.11
N PHE A 443 15.98 6.75 -13.56
CA PHE A 443 15.53 6.41 -14.91
C PHE A 443 16.31 7.16 -15.99
N ASN A 444 17.56 6.81 -16.25
CA ASN A 444 18.41 7.43 -17.25
C ASN A 444 18.84 6.44 -18.36
N PRO A 445 18.77 6.84 -19.65
CA PRO A 445 18.16 8.05 -20.20
C PRO A 445 16.63 7.99 -20.25
N ILE A 446 15.94 9.14 -20.10
CA ILE A 446 14.48 9.24 -20.18
C ILE A 446 14.09 9.75 -21.58
N PRO A 447 13.49 8.91 -22.45
CA PRO A 447 13.01 9.35 -23.75
C PRO A 447 11.85 10.33 -23.64
N GLY A 448 11.88 11.38 -24.42
CA GLY A 448 10.81 12.39 -24.40
C GLY A 448 10.85 13.37 -23.23
N HIS A 449 11.87 13.30 -22.39
CA HIS A 449 12.09 14.24 -21.30
C HIS A 449 12.84 15.50 -21.79
N ASN A 450 12.23 16.18 -22.77
CA ASN A 450 12.76 17.41 -23.32
C ASN A 450 11.66 18.29 -23.93
N THR A 451 11.94 19.57 -24.13
CA THR A 451 10.96 20.59 -24.52
C THR A 451 10.38 20.44 -25.94
N ASP A 452 10.93 19.58 -26.79
CA ASP A 452 10.41 19.32 -28.14
C ASP A 452 9.41 18.14 -28.17
N CYS A 453 9.04 17.61 -27.01
CA CYS A 453 8.04 16.55 -26.84
C CYS A 453 6.71 17.00 -26.23
N TYR A 454 6.54 18.29 -25.90
CA TYR A 454 5.32 18.78 -25.25
C TYR A 454 4.09 18.88 -26.16
N TYR A 455 4.26 19.14 -27.44
CA TYR A 455 3.14 19.49 -28.30
C TYR A 455 3.12 18.72 -29.63
N PRO A 456 1.92 18.42 -30.19
CA PRO A 456 1.77 17.62 -31.41
C PRO A 456 2.43 18.20 -32.66
N TRP A 457 2.75 19.49 -32.70
CA TRP A 457 3.46 20.12 -33.80
C TRP A 457 4.99 20.03 -33.70
N GLN A 458 5.51 19.45 -32.62
CA GLN A 458 6.94 19.23 -32.43
C GLN A 458 7.33 17.84 -32.95
N ILE A 459 8.56 17.73 -33.48
CA ILE A 459 9.03 16.46 -34.07
C ILE A 459 9.23 15.41 -32.99
N GLY A 460 9.76 15.80 -31.83
CA GLY A 460 9.98 14.91 -30.68
C GLY A 460 8.72 14.20 -30.23
N TRP A 461 7.56 14.88 -30.25
CA TRP A 461 6.27 14.33 -29.88
C TRP A 461 5.95 13.01 -30.58
N TRP A 462 6.25 12.92 -31.87
CA TRP A 462 5.91 11.74 -32.68
C TRP A 462 6.94 10.61 -32.50
N SER A 463 8.17 10.95 -32.13
CA SER A 463 9.26 9.97 -31.97
C SER A 463 9.14 9.14 -30.69
N VAL A 464 8.47 9.67 -29.66
CA VAL A 464 8.33 9.05 -28.33
C VAL A 464 6.90 8.58 -28.06
N GLY A 465 6.11 8.40 -29.12
CA GLY A 465 4.68 8.09 -28.99
C GLY A 465 4.36 6.72 -28.40
N SER A 466 5.26 5.77 -28.49
CA SER A 466 5.13 4.45 -27.89
C SER A 466 5.52 4.42 -26.42
N TYR A 467 6.36 5.32 -25.94
CA TYR A 467 6.77 5.37 -24.55
C TYR A 467 5.70 6.08 -23.71
N LYS A 468 4.74 5.29 -23.20
CA LYS A 468 3.57 5.77 -22.44
C LYS A 468 3.86 5.80 -20.93
N SER A 469 4.73 6.67 -20.53
CA SER A 469 5.15 6.89 -19.15
C SER A 469 4.88 8.33 -18.72
N CYS A 470 4.56 8.55 -17.44
CA CYS A 470 4.54 9.88 -16.86
C CYS A 470 5.92 10.59 -16.94
N MET A 471 7.01 9.82 -17.08
CA MET A 471 8.36 10.36 -17.32
C MET A 471 8.51 11.03 -18.69
N ASN A 472 7.65 10.70 -19.65
CA ASN A 472 7.64 11.33 -20.98
C ASN A 472 6.78 12.59 -20.96
N TYR A 473 7.34 13.76 -21.25
CA TYR A 473 6.62 15.03 -21.29
C TYR A 473 5.39 15.05 -22.22
N ARG A 474 5.30 14.12 -23.16
CA ARG A 474 4.11 13.93 -23.97
C ARG A 474 2.93 13.43 -23.15
N TYR A 475 3.16 12.59 -22.14
CA TYR A 475 2.14 11.94 -21.34
C TYR A 475 2.08 12.44 -19.90
N MET A 476 3.09 13.20 -19.45
CA MET A 476 3.06 13.88 -18.17
C MET A 476 1.76 14.70 -18.02
N TYR A 477 1.13 14.59 -16.89
CA TYR A 477 -0.21 15.10 -16.54
C TYR A 477 -1.41 14.31 -17.11
N TYR A 478 -1.19 13.32 -17.99
CA TYR A 478 -2.25 12.51 -18.60
C TYR A 478 -2.25 11.07 -18.11
N THR A 479 -1.12 10.56 -17.64
CA THR A 479 -0.91 9.17 -17.26
C THR A 479 -0.32 9.14 -15.86
N VAL A 480 -0.87 8.27 -15.00
CA VAL A 480 -0.33 7.96 -13.68
C VAL A 480 0.21 6.54 -13.76
N ASP A 481 1.31 6.40 -14.49
CA ASP A 481 1.99 5.12 -14.68
C ASP A 481 3.39 5.34 -15.25
N TYR A 482 4.31 4.44 -14.95
CA TYR A 482 5.54 4.25 -15.71
C TYR A 482 5.28 3.27 -16.85
N SER A 483 6.11 3.27 -17.88
CA SER A 483 5.93 2.34 -18.99
C SER A 483 6.46 0.94 -18.65
N ASP A 484 5.72 -0.08 -19.06
CA ASP A 484 6.08 -1.50 -18.95
C ASP A 484 6.78 -2.05 -20.19
N GLY A 485 7.06 -1.22 -21.18
CA GLY A 485 7.70 -1.64 -22.44
C GLY A 485 6.79 -2.32 -23.46
N SER A 486 5.47 -2.47 -23.17
CA SER A 486 4.55 -3.26 -24.00
C SER A 486 3.94 -2.49 -25.20
N HIS A 487 4.14 -1.17 -25.29
CA HIS A 487 3.44 -0.29 -26.21
C HIS A 487 4.09 -0.18 -27.60
N GLY A 488 5.08 -1.00 -27.91
CA GLY A 488 5.65 -1.15 -29.22
C GLY A 488 7.11 -0.69 -29.37
N LYS A 489 7.55 -0.50 -30.63
CA LYS A 489 8.94 -0.19 -30.91
C LYS A 489 9.34 1.17 -30.31
N ASN A 490 10.47 1.22 -29.63
CA ASN A 490 11.03 2.34 -28.87
C ASN A 490 10.24 2.67 -27.59
N ASP A 491 9.47 1.75 -27.10
CA ASP A 491 9.01 1.79 -25.74
C ASP A 491 10.12 1.33 -24.80
N PHE A 492 10.09 1.80 -23.56
CA PHE A 492 11.05 1.46 -22.53
C PHE A 492 10.30 0.90 -21.35
N ASN A 493 10.81 -0.12 -20.73
CA ASN A 493 10.28 -0.65 -19.48
C ASN A 493 10.92 0.10 -18.32
N ASP A 494 10.21 1.08 -17.77
CA ASP A 494 10.66 1.86 -16.63
C ASP A 494 10.63 1.00 -15.36
N TRP A 495 9.57 0.20 -15.20
CA TRP A 495 9.41 -0.67 -14.06
C TRP A 495 10.57 -1.67 -13.90
N GLU A 496 11.01 -2.31 -14.98
CA GLU A 496 12.19 -3.19 -14.98
C GLU A 496 13.50 -2.46 -14.69
N ARG A 497 13.55 -1.14 -14.96
CA ARG A 497 14.74 -0.31 -14.80
C ARG A 497 14.79 0.48 -13.51
N MET A 498 13.78 0.34 -12.68
CA MET A 498 13.68 1.00 -11.38
C MET A 498 14.86 0.57 -10.49
N ASP A 499 15.69 1.54 -10.10
CA ASP A 499 16.77 1.34 -9.13
C ASP A 499 16.35 1.92 -7.79
N MET A 500 15.84 1.06 -6.91
CA MET A 500 15.33 1.44 -5.60
C MET A 500 16.44 1.77 -4.61
N THR A 501 17.69 1.42 -4.95
CA THR A 501 18.86 1.70 -4.13
C THR A 501 19.63 2.93 -4.58
N SER A 502 19.24 3.58 -5.67
CA SER A 502 19.99 4.66 -6.33
C SER A 502 20.32 5.84 -5.40
N PHE A 503 19.47 6.11 -4.44
CA PHE A 503 19.61 7.21 -3.47
C PHE A 503 20.38 6.83 -2.20
N GLN A 504 20.62 5.55 -1.94
CA GLN A 504 21.37 5.07 -0.78
C GLN A 504 22.87 5.39 -0.87
N GLY A 505 23.37 5.62 -2.07
CA GLY A 505 24.78 5.96 -2.31
C GLY A 505 25.16 7.34 -1.81
N SER A 506 26.25 7.42 -1.05
CA SER A 506 26.83 8.70 -0.59
C SER A 506 27.36 9.51 -1.76
N GLY A 507 26.73 10.63 -2.06
CA GLY A 507 27.35 11.71 -2.81
C GLY A 507 26.54 12.26 -4.00
N TRP A 508 26.16 13.47 -3.81
CA TRP A 508 26.11 14.52 -4.82
C TRP A 508 27.33 15.40 -4.64
#